data_0bd9a26a7e9e1db264195010c33dad81
#
_entry.id   0bd9a26a7e9e1db264195010c33dad81
#
_cell.length_a   1.000
_cell.length_b   1.000
_cell.length_c   1.000
_cell.angle_alpha   90.00
_cell.angle_beta   90.00
_cell.angle_gamma   90.00
#
_symmetry.space_group_name_H-M   'P 1'
#
loop_
_entity.id
_entity.type
_entity.pdbx_description
1 polymer ?
#
loop_
_entity_poly.entity_id
_entity_poly.type
_entity_poly.pdbx_seq_one_letter_code
_entity_poly.pdbx_strand_id
1 'polypeptide(L)'
;MNVRTRFAPSPTGYLHIGGVRTALFNWLFARHHGGQFILRIDDTDHERNVETALQPILDGFRWLGIDWDEGPEVGGPHSPYFQSQRSDRYKHAVGQLLKRGLAYRDYATPEETNAERELAQQSKERFIYSRRWMAETETEAAAFERDGRRAVVRLKMPREGRCEFDDLVRGHVQFEWRLEQDHVIRRADGSYLYHLASTVDDHDFEVTHVIRAVEHLSNTPRQIFIAQGLSYDLPRYAHLPYVAEPGSSNKLSKRKLTKYLKHDDFKKIYSHAADIMTTLGVSIEPESFNPVLVDFYQRVGYRPEALANYLLLLGWSLDDRTEHFTRDEMVKLFNLERINQSPASFDPQKMMAFEERWMQVLPLDEKVAVVAPYLTQLGLLSPVLSSEENVRLRAVVVAAGDRLKVAGDIVNYSEFFEDDSAFTYDLKAFSKRLQGEGSAERLLAFRKALEALVKFDAETIEVGLHDFVATNDIKIGAIIHAVRVAVTGKAVGFGLFEGMALLGRDACLARIDRALALANNEDTP
;
A
#
# COMPACT_ATOMS: atom_id res chain seq x y z
N MET A 1 13.91 -18.39 -24.08
CA MET A 1 14.11 -18.71 -22.65
C MET A 1 12.83 -18.33 -21.95
N ASN A 2 12.19 -19.23 -21.22
CA ASN A 2 10.97 -18.91 -20.48
C ASN A 2 11.36 -17.99 -19.31
N VAL A 3 10.81 -16.78 -19.25
CA VAL A 3 11.13 -15.81 -18.18
C VAL A 3 10.45 -16.27 -16.88
N ARG A 4 11.24 -16.37 -15.80
CA ARG A 4 10.75 -16.69 -14.46
C ARG A 4 11.29 -15.65 -13.50
N THR A 5 10.38 -14.88 -12.90
CA THR A 5 10.69 -13.86 -11.90
C THR A 5 10.06 -14.25 -10.56
N ARG A 6 10.48 -13.58 -9.49
CA ARG A 6 9.91 -13.82 -8.16
C ARG A 6 9.84 -12.56 -7.33
N PHE A 7 8.85 -12.52 -6.46
CA PHE A 7 8.84 -11.65 -5.30
C PHE A 7 8.91 -12.51 -4.03
N ALA A 8 9.73 -12.09 -3.07
CA ALA A 8 10.06 -12.90 -1.89
C ALA A 8 9.95 -12.07 -0.60
N PRO A 9 8.72 -11.74 -0.15
CA PRO A 9 8.52 -10.98 1.07
C PRO A 9 8.82 -11.83 2.31
N SER A 10 9.40 -11.18 3.34
CA SER A 10 9.34 -11.72 4.70
C SER A 10 7.98 -11.36 5.32
N PRO A 11 7.30 -12.29 6.02
CA PRO A 11 5.99 -12.04 6.63
C PRO A 11 6.14 -11.19 7.90
N THR A 12 6.43 -9.90 7.73
CA THR A 12 6.68 -8.94 8.84
C THR A 12 5.58 -7.88 8.98
N GLY A 13 4.41 -8.10 8.40
CA GLY A 13 3.26 -7.19 8.45
C GLY A 13 2.78 -6.74 7.08
N TYR A 14 2.06 -5.62 7.05
CA TYR A 14 1.41 -5.09 5.85
C TYR A 14 2.37 -4.79 4.69
N LEU A 15 1.86 -4.96 3.47
CA LEU A 15 2.60 -4.66 2.25
C LEU A 15 2.98 -3.17 2.16
N HIS A 16 4.28 -2.90 2.09
CA HIS A 16 4.81 -1.56 1.85
C HIS A 16 4.81 -1.25 0.36
N ILE A 17 4.38 -0.04 -0.04
CA ILE A 17 4.29 0.35 -1.46
C ILE A 17 5.60 0.18 -2.24
N GLY A 18 6.76 0.40 -1.59
CA GLY A 18 8.07 0.14 -2.22
C GLY A 18 8.32 -1.33 -2.53
N GLY A 19 7.85 -2.25 -1.67
CA GLY A 19 7.89 -3.70 -1.93
C GLY A 19 6.93 -4.09 -3.04
N VAL A 20 5.70 -3.58 -2.98
CA VAL A 20 4.67 -3.84 -3.99
C VAL A 20 5.08 -3.33 -5.37
N ARG A 21 5.73 -2.15 -5.46
CA ARG A 21 6.31 -1.69 -6.73
C ARG A 21 7.30 -2.70 -7.29
N THR A 22 8.16 -3.27 -6.44
CA THR A 22 9.10 -4.30 -6.87
C THR A 22 8.38 -5.56 -7.34
N ALA A 23 7.31 -5.98 -6.64
CA ALA A 23 6.47 -7.10 -7.06
C ALA A 23 5.78 -6.82 -8.41
N LEU A 24 5.20 -5.63 -8.57
CA LEU A 24 4.57 -5.19 -9.81
C LEU A 24 5.56 -5.26 -11.00
N PHE A 25 6.79 -4.80 -10.83
CA PHE A 25 7.80 -4.84 -11.89
C PHE A 25 8.21 -6.27 -12.26
N ASN A 26 8.33 -7.17 -11.27
CA ASN A 26 8.55 -8.60 -11.51
C ASN A 26 7.38 -9.22 -12.28
N TRP A 27 6.16 -8.93 -11.85
CA TRP A 27 4.93 -9.42 -12.47
C TRP A 27 4.79 -8.90 -13.91
N LEU A 28 4.95 -7.59 -14.12
CA LEU A 28 4.89 -6.98 -15.46
C LEU A 28 5.94 -7.58 -16.40
N PHE A 29 7.16 -7.77 -15.93
CA PHE A 29 8.23 -8.34 -16.73
C PHE A 29 7.94 -9.80 -17.11
N ALA A 30 7.44 -10.60 -16.17
CA ALA A 30 7.01 -11.97 -16.45
C ALA A 30 5.87 -12.00 -17.47
N ARG A 31 4.80 -11.21 -17.24
CA ARG A 31 3.64 -11.16 -18.14
C ARG A 31 3.99 -10.64 -19.54
N HIS A 32 4.82 -9.62 -19.64
CA HIS A 32 5.33 -9.08 -20.92
C HIS A 32 5.99 -10.14 -21.79
N HIS A 33 6.73 -11.05 -21.17
CA HIS A 33 7.46 -12.12 -21.88
C HIS A 33 6.69 -13.44 -21.94
N GLY A 34 5.43 -13.50 -21.53
CA GLY A 34 4.67 -14.74 -21.46
C GLY A 34 5.27 -15.77 -20.50
N GLY A 35 5.99 -15.28 -19.48
CA GLY A 35 6.67 -16.07 -18.46
C GLY A 35 5.86 -16.26 -17.19
N GLN A 36 6.54 -16.64 -16.09
CA GLN A 36 5.94 -16.97 -14.82
C GLN A 36 6.40 -16.05 -13.70
N PHE A 37 5.48 -15.66 -12.84
CA PHE A 37 5.74 -14.90 -11.62
C PHE A 37 5.51 -15.77 -10.38
N ILE A 38 6.54 -15.89 -9.55
CA ILE A 38 6.59 -16.77 -8.37
C ILE A 38 6.47 -15.92 -7.11
N LEU A 39 5.61 -16.32 -6.19
CA LEU A 39 5.56 -15.76 -4.84
C LEU A 39 6.23 -16.72 -3.87
N ARG A 40 7.37 -16.32 -3.27
CA ARG A 40 8.07 -17.08 -2.25
C ARG A 40 7.96 -16.35 -0.91
N ILE A 41 7.82 -17.09 0.17
CA ILE A 41 7.78 -16.51 1.52
C ILE A 41 9.13 -16.76 2.21
N ASP A 42 9.88 -15.66 2.45
CA ASP A 42 11.18 -15.70 3.11
C ASP A 42 10.99 -15.60 4.63
N ASP A 43 10.64 -16.73 5.25
CA ASP A 43 10.27 -16.89 6.67
C ASP A 43 11.33 -17.60 7.52
N THR A 44 12.61 -17.50 7.14
CA THR A 44 13.73 -18.08 7.89
C THR A 44 14.02 -17.38 9.22
N ASP A 45 13.56 -16.16 9.43
CA ASP A 45 13.75 -15.36 10.64
C ASP A 45 12.52 -15.46 11.54
N HIS A 46 12.48 -16.48 12.40
CA HIS A 46 11.33 -16.76 13.28
C HIS A 46 11.02 -15.65 14.29
N GLU A 47 12.01 -14.83 14.67
CA GLU A 47 11.79 -13.71 15.60
C GLU A 47 11.01 -12.55 14.97
N ARG A 48 11.00 -12.46 13.64
CA ARG A 48 10.34 -11.38 12.89
C ARG A 48 9.05 -11.79 12.20
N ASN A 49 8.81 -13.10 12.12
CA ASN A 49 7.64 -13.60 11.42
C ASN A 49 6.39 -13.48 12.30
N VAL A 50 5.38 -12.79 11.77
CA VAL A 50 4.06 -12.72 12.38
C VAL A 50 3.17 -13.69 11.63
N GLU A 51 2.66 -14.71 12.31
CA GLU A 51 1.82 -15.77 11.72
C GLU A 51 0.61 -15.18 10.97
N THR A 52 0.07 -14.07 11.49
CA THR A 52 -1.06 -13.35 10.90
C THR A 52 -0.68 -12.43 9.73
N ALA A 53 0.62 -12.30 9.39
CA ALA A 53 1.07 -11.34 8.37
C ALA A 53 0.99 -11.87 6.93
N LEU A 54 0.81 -13.16 6.73
CA LEU A 54 0.75 -13.76 5.39
C LEU A 54 -0.54 -13.35 4.66
N GLN A 55 -1.69 -13.49 5.31
CA GLN A 55 -2.99 -13.22 4.67
C GLN A 55 -3.11 -11.77 4.17
N PRO A 56 -2.75 -10.73 4.94
CA PRO A 56 -2.74 -9.35 4.44
C PRO A 56 -1.84 -9.13 3.22
N ILE A 57 -0.73 -9.89 3.10
CA ILE A 57 0.14 -9.84 1.92
C ILE A 57 -0.59 -10.40 0.70
N LEU A 58 -1.19 -11.59 0.81
CA LEU A 58 -1.92 -12.23 -0.28
C LEU A 58 -3.13 -11.42 -0.71
N ASP A 59 -3.90 -10.90 0.24
CA ASP A 59 -5.08 -10.08 -0.03
C ASP A 59 -4.71 -8.75 -0.71
N GLY A 60 -3.62 -8.11 -0.30
CA GLY A 60 -3.11 -6.92 -0.96
C GLY A 60 -2.70 -7.17 -2.41
N PHE A 61 -2.07 -8.31 -2.72
CA PHE A 61 -1.76 -8.69 -4.11
C PHE A 61 -3.01 -8.97 -4.93
N ARG A 62 -3.99 -9.71 -4.38
CA ARG A 62 -5.28 -9.96 -5.05
C ARG A 62 -6.02 -8.67 -5.34
N TRP A 63 -6.09 -7.77 -4.36
CA TRP A 63 -6.72 -6.47 -4.55
C TRP A 63 -6.05 -5.67 -5.67
N LEU A 64 -4.71 -5.70 -5.75
CA LEU A 64 -3.96 -5.06 -6.83
C LEU A 64 -4.07 -5.81 -8.17
N GLY A 65 -4.69 -7.00 -8.20
CA GLY A 65 -4.74 -7.85 -9.38
C GLY A 65 -3.35 -8.35 -9.81
N ILE A 66 -2.44 -8.54 -8.86
CA ILE A 66 -1.14 -9.19 -9.06
C ILE A 66 -1.30 -10.66 -8.67
N ASP A 67 -1.59 -11.49 -9.64
CA ASP A 67 -1.66 -12.94 -9.50
C ASP A 67 -0.27 -13.58 -9.58
N TRP A 68 -0.12 -14.79 -9.03
CA TRP A 68 1.12 -15.54 -9.11
C TRP A 68 0.85 -16.95 -9.65
N ASP A 69 1.81 -17.46 -10.43
CA ASP A 69 1.68 -18.76 -11.10
C ASP A 69 2.10 -19.90 -10.19
N GLU A 70 3.04 -19.63 -9.28
CA GLU A 70 3.55 -20.55 -8.29
C GLU A 70 3.73 -19.86 -6.94
N GLY A 71 3.37 -20.55 -5.85
CA GLY A 71 3.50 -19.96 -4.52
C GLY A 71 2.46 -20.48 -3.52
N PRO A 72 2.28 -19.78 -2.38
CA PRO A 72 1.24 -20.09 -1.42
C PRO A 72 -0.13 -20.18 -2.09
N GLU A 73 -0.97 -21.11 -1.63
CA GLU A 73 -2.32 -21.43 -2.07
C GLU A 73 -2.44 -22.02 -3.48
N VAL A 74 -1.68 -21.53 -4.48
CA VAL A 74 -1.71 -22.06 -5.85
C VAL A 74 -0.80 -23.29 -6.03
N GLY A 75 0.21 -23.44 -5.14
CA GLY A 75 1.18 -24.53 -5.25
C GLY A 75 2.12 -24.35 -6.44
N GLY A 76 2.52 -25.46 -7.06
CA GLY A 76 3.38 -25.52 -8.23
C GLY A 76 4.41 -26.65 -8.17
N PRO A 77 5.21 -26.85 -9.25
CA PRO A 77 6.12 -28.01 -9.39
C PRO A 77 7.32 -27.95 -8.44
N HIS A 78 7.66 -26.76 -7.92
CA HIS A 78 8.83 -26.54 -7.08
C HIS A 78 8.50 -26.41 -5.58
N SER A 79 7.28 -26.74 -5.18
CA SER A 79 6.81 -26.71 -3.78
C SER A 79 7.80 -27.43 -2.82
N PRO A 80 7.90 -26.94 -1.56
CA PRO A 80 7.20 -25.83 -0.92
C PRO A 80 7.81 -24.45 -1.23
N TYR A 81 6.97 -23.39 -1.12
CA TYR A 81 7.36 -22.01 -1.39
C TYR A 81 7.61 -21.16 -0.11
N PHE A 82 7.73 -21.83 1.04
CA PHE A 82 8.12 -21.26 2.32
C PHE A 82 9.55 -21.69 2.65
N GLN A 83 10.43 -20.75 2.95
CA GLN A 83 11.83 -21.07 3.25
C GLN A 83 11.99 -21.96 4.48
N SER A 84 11.15 -21.77 5.49
CA SER A 84 11.14 -22.60 6.71
C SER A 84 10.92 -24.09 6.43
N GLN A 85 10.27 -24.43 5.32
CA GLN A 85 9.96 -25.82 4.92
C GLN A 85 11.02 -26.46 4.02
N ARG A 86 12.14 -25.75 3.73
CA ARG A 86 13.15 -26.17 2.74
C ARG A 86 14.50 -26.52 3.35
N SER A 87 14.56 -26.72 4.66
CA SER A 87 15.81 -26.95 5.41
C SER A 87 16.70 -28.06 4.85
N ASP A 88 16.11 -29.14 4.30
CA ASP A 88 16.89 -30.25 3.71
C ASP A 88 17.65 -29.82 2.45
N ARG A 89 17.07 -28.91 1.62
CA ARG A 89 17.74 -28.34 0.45
C ARG A 89 18.95 -27.52 0.87
N TYR A 90 18.78 -26.68 1.91
CA TYR A 90 19.87 -25.85 2.44
C TYR A 90 20.97 -26.67 3.10
N LYS A 91 20.59 -27.74 3.83
CA LYS A 91 21.52 -28.69 4.41
C LYS A 91 22.40 -29.35 3.36
N HIS A 92 21.79 -29.78 2.25
CA HIS A 92 22.50 -30.37 1.12
C HIS A 92 23.49 -29.38 0.51
N ALA A 93 23.06 -28.14 0.24
CA ALA A 93 23.89 -27.09 -0.33
C ALA A 93 25.08 -26.75 0.57
N VAL A 94 24.86 -26.60 1.90
CA VAL A 94 25.94 -26.40 2.87
C VAL A 94 26.95 -27.55 2.84
N GLY A 95 26.47 -28.82 2.79
CA GLY A 95 27.32 -30.00 2.69
C GLY A 95 28.22 -29.97 1.45
N GLN A 96 27.68 -29.56 0.30
CA GLN A 96 28.45 -29.41 -0.93
C GLN A 96 29.51 -28.30 -0.83
N LEU A 97 29.17 -27.14 -0.27
CA LEU A 97 30.11 -26.02 -0.09
C LEU A 97 31.26 -26.39 0.85
N LEU A 98 30.96 -27.09 1.97
CA LEU A 98 31.98 -27.63 2.90
C LEU A 98 32.90 -28.62 2.18
N LYS A 99 32.34 -29.59 1.44
CA LYS A 99 33.12 -30.60 0.71
C LYS A 99 34.04 -29.99 -0.35
N ARG A 100 33.62 -28.85 -0.96
CA ARG A 100 34.42 -28.13 -1.96
C ARG A 100 35.43 -27.15 -1.33
N GLY A 101 35.47 -27.01 0.01
CA GLY A 101 36.32 -26.04 0.70
C GLY A 101 35.92 -24.57 0.49
N LEU A 102 34.67 -24.32 0.04
CA LEU A 102 34.10 -22.99 -0.17
C LEU A 102 33.31 -22.46 1.04
N ALA A 103 33.13 -23.32 2.03
CA ALA A 103 32.64 -22.98 3.35
C ALA A 103 33.43 -23.75 4.41
N TYR A 104 33.34 -23.31 5.64
CA TYR A 104 34.05 -23.96 6.78
C TYR A 104 33.24 -23.84 8.06
N ARG A 105 33.54 -24.73 9.02
CA ARG A 105 33.03 -24.66 10.39
C ARG A 105 33.86 -23.66 11.17
N ASP A 106 33.18 -22.70 11.76
CA ASP A 106 33.79 -21.64 12.58
C ASP A 106 33.27 -21.72 14.00
N TYR A 107 34.20 -21.76 14.94
CA TYR A 107 33.93 -21.97 16.37
C TYR A 107 34.12 -20.72 17.22
N ALA A 108 34.23 -19.53 16.60
CA ALA A 108 34.28 -18.26 17.32
C ALA A 108 33.00 -18.04 18.13
N THR A 109 33.15 -17.52 19.34
CA THR A 109 32.02 -17.02 20.11
C THR A 109 31.58 -15.62 19.60
N PRO A 110 30.36 -15.18 19.94
CA PRO A 110 29.91 -13.80 19.62
C PRO A 110 30.87 -12.74 20.21
N GLU A 111 31.39 -12.97 21.43
CA GLU A 111 32.30 -12.07 22.13
C GLU A 111 33.63 -11.95 21.38
N GLU A 112 34.21 -13.07 20.94
CA GLU A 112 35.43 -13.09 20.15
C GLU A 112 35.28 -12.37 18.82
N THR A 113 34.15 -12.61 18.12
CA THR A 113 33.84 -11.92 16.84
C THR A 113 33.63 -10.42 17.05
N ASN A 114 32.99 -10.01 18.16
CA ASN A 114 32.78 -8.60 18.47
C ASN A 114 34.11 -7.92 18.86
N ALA A 115 34.99 -8.59 19.62
CA ALA A 115 36.32 -8.07 19.94
C ALA A 115 37.13 -7.78 18.66
N GLU A 116 37.14 -8.68 17.67
CA GLU A 116 37.78 -8.41 16.37
C GLU A 116 37.20 -7.20 15.65
N ARG A 117 35.86 -7.01 15.71
CA ARG A 117 35.19 -5.83 15.11
C ARG A 117 35.58 -4.53 15.80
N GLU A 118 35.62 -4.54 17.12
CA GLU A 118 36.01 -3.39 17.93
C GLU A 118 37.46 -2.97 17.65
N LEU A 119 38.37 -3.94 17.56
CA LEU A 119 39.75 -3.67 17.18
C LEU A 119 39.89 -3.03 15.79
N ALA A 120 39.17 -3.55 14.79
CA ALA A 120 39.15 -2.96 13.46
C ALA A 120 38.56 -1.54 13.46
N GLN A 121 37.51 -1.30 14.25
CA GLN A 121 36.89 0.02 14.41
C GLN A 121 37.84 1.03 15.06
N GLN A 122 38.55 0.62 16.12
CA GLN A 122 39.56 1.47 16.80
C GLN A 122 40.70 1.83 15.86
N SER A 123 41.16 0.87 15.05
CA SER A 123 42.21 1.08 14.03
C SER A 123 41.72 1.83 12.79
N LYS A 124 40.41 2.16 12.72
CA LYS A 124 39.75 2.74 11.53
C LYS A 124 39.92 1.90 10.25
N GLU A 125 40.10 0.62 10.43
CA GLU A 125 40.22 -0.36 9.36
C GLU A 125 38.86 -1.02 9.09
N ARG A 126 38.67 -1.46 7.85
CA ARG A 126 37.50 -2.28 7.52
C ARG A 126 37.65 -3.64 8.20
N PHE A 127 36.64 -4.05 8.95
CA PHE A 127 36.61 -5.37 9.57
C PHE A 127 36.61 -6.46 8.50
N ILE A 128 37.61 -7.34 8.56
CA ILE A 128 37.70 -8.59 7.78
C ILE A 128 37.91 -9.71 8.77
N TYR A 129 37.01 -10.70 8.77
CA TYR A 129 37.06 -11.81 9.69
C TYR A 129 38.38 -12.62 9.58
N SER A 130 39.06 -12.85 10.70
CA SER A 130 40.43 -13.38 10.71
C SER A 130 40.54 -14.86 10.35
N ARG A 131 39.47 -15.63 10.46
CA ARG A 131 39.42 -17.10 10.35
C ARG A 131 40.16 -17.84 11.48
N ARG A 132 40.47 -17.16 12.58
CA ARG A 132 41.25 -17.73 13.69
C ARG A 132 40.63 -19.00 14.29
N TRP A 133 39.29 -19.09 14.27
CA TRP A 133 38.52 -20.18 14.85
C TRP A 133 37.95 -21.14 13.78
N MET A 134 38.51 -21.10 12.60
CA MET A 134 38.17 -22.01 11.50
C MET A 134 38.78 -23.38 11.79
N ALA A 135 37.97 -24.44 11.76
CA ALA A 135 38.48 -25.81 11.73
C ALA A 135 38.79 -26.19 10.27
N GLU A 136 40.05 -26.54 10.02
CA GLU A 136 40.49 -27.03 8.70
C GLU A 136 40.34 -28.53 8.56
N THR A 137 40.33 -29.23 9.70
CA THR A 137 40.25 -30.70 9.79
C THR A 137 39.13 -31.15 10.73
N GLU A 138 38.65 -32.37 10.56
CA GLU A 138 37.70 -32.99 11.50
C GLU A 138 38.31 -33.17 12.91
N THR A 139 39.63 -33.33 13.01
CA THR A 139 40.31 -33.41 14.30
C THR A 139 40.25 -32.10 15.06
N GLU A 140 40.48 -30.97 14.38
CA GLU A 140 40.34 -29.64 14.98
C GLU A 140 38.89 -29.34 15.35
N ALA A 141 37.94 -29.69 14.48
CA ALA A 141 36.52 -29.58 14.78
C ALA A 141 36.16 -30.33 16.07
N ALA A 142 36.59 -31.58 16.18
CA ALA A 142 36.37 -32.40 17.37
C ALA A 142 37.07 -31.85 18.63
N ALA A 143 38.18 -31.13 18.48
CA ALA A 143 38.85 -30.47 19.60
C ALA A 143 38.02 -29.28 20.11
N PHE A 144 37.57 -28.41 19.24
CA PHE A 144 36.68 -27.29 19.59
C PHE A 144 35.35 -27.77 20.22
N GLU A 145 34.77 -28.84 19.69
CA GLU A 145 33.54 -29.42 20.24
C GLU A 145 33.71 -30.01 21.63
N ARG A 146 34.86 -30.65 21.90
CA ARG A 146 35.22 -31.11 23.26
C ARG A 146 35.36 -29.96 24.26
N ASP A 147 35.81 -28.79 23.79
CA ASP A 147 35.89 -27.56 24.58
C ASP A 147 34.52 -26.89 24.74
N GLY A 148 33.41 -27.53 24.30
CA GLY A 148 32.04 -27.03 24.43
C GLY A 148 31.66 -25.96 23.43
N ARG A 149 32.48 -25.71 22.39
CA ARG A 149 32.21 -24.72 21.36
C ARG A 149 31.20 -25.25 20.36
N ARG A 150 30.34 -24.37 19.85
CA ARG A 150 29.34 -24.68 18.80
C ARG A 150 29.76 -24.07 17.49
N ALA A 151 29.71 -24.85 16.44
CA ALA A 151 30.05 -24.37 15.11
C ALA A 151 28.92 -23.58 14.45
N VAL A 152 29.25 -22.45 13.81
CA VAL A 152 28.50 -21.89 12.70
C VAL A 152 29.17 -22.33 11.39
N VAL A 153 28.45 -22.22 10.26
CA VAL A 153 29.10 -22.40 8.95
C VAL A 153 29.21 -21.06 8.26
N ARG A 154 30.44 -20.72 7.85
CA ARG A 154 30.72 -19.49 7.09
C ARG A 154 31.17 -19.81 5.68
N LEU A 155 30.85 -18.89 4.74
CA LEU A 155 31.48 -18.88 3.41
C LEU A 155 32.96 -18.57 3.55
N LYS A 156 33.80 -19.26 2.79
CA LYS A 156 35.24 -18.98 2.69
C LYS A 156 35.48 -18.05 1.52
N MET A 157 35.18 -16.75 1.70
CA MET A 157 35.25 -15.76 0.63
C MET A 157 36.67 -15.59 0.10
N PRO A 158 36.88 -15.39 -1.21
CA PRO A 158 38.20 -15.09 -1.78
C PRO A 158 38.78 -13.82 -1.17
N ARG A 159 40.10 -13.75 -1.08
CA ARG A 159 40.82 -12.56 -0.58
C ARG A 159 41.44 -11.73 -1.71
N GLU A 160 41.41 -12.23 -2.93
CA GLU A 160 41.97 -11.59 -4.13
C GLU A 160 40.97 -11.65 -5.28
N GLY A 161 41.17 -10.79 -6.27
CA GLY A 161 40.32 -10.72 -7.46
C GLY A 161 39.02 -9.94 -7.22
N ARG A 162 38.10 -10.06 -8.18
CA ARG A 162 36.86 -9.30 -8.21
C ARG A 162 35.68 -10.18 -8.59
N CYS A 163 34.50 -9.81 -8.09
CA CYS A 163 33.21 -10.25 -8.60
C CYS A 163 32.70 -9.21 -9.59
N GLU A 164 32.43 -9.60 -10.81
CA GLU A 164 31.93 -8.74 -11.85
C GLU A 164 30.65 -9.34 -12.46
N PHE A 165 29.66 -8.52 -12.71
CA PHE A 165 28.42 -8.91 -13.37
C PHE A 165 27.74 -7.71 -14.02
N ASP A 166 26.92 -7.97 -15.05
CA ASP A 166 26.12 -6.96 -15.70
C ASP A 166 24.71 -6.93 -15.09
N ASP A 167 24.34 -5.78 -14.55
CA ASP A 167 23.01 -5.51 -14.01
C ASP A 167 22.15 -4.79 -15.04
N LEU A 168 20.94 -5.27 -15.28
CA LEU A 168 20.06 -4.75 -16.33
C LEU A 168 19.61 -3.29 -16.12
N VAL A 169 19.75 -2.77 -14.88
CA VAL A 169 19.41 -1.38 -14.54
C VAL A 169 20.66 -0.57 -14.21
N ARG A 170 21.64 -1.16 -13.52
CA ARG A 170 22.85 -0.46 -13.05
C ARG A 170 24.01 -0.50 -14.01
N GLY A 171 23.94 -1.35 -15.05
CA GLY A 171 25.05 -1.59 -15.97
C GLY A 171 26.11 -2.48 -15.34
N HIS A 172 27.37 -2.30 -15.74
CA HIS A 172 28.48 -3.09 -15.23
C HIS A 172 28.79 -2.80 -13.77
N VAL A 173 28.78 -3.83 -12.92
CA VAL A 173 29.01 -3.74 -11.47
C VAL A 173 30.18 -4.62 -11.09
N GLN A 174 31.08 -4.10 -10.23
CA GLN A 174 32.23 -4.85 -9.72
C GLN A 174 32.43 -4.66 -8.21
N PHE A 175 32.83 -5.74 -7.54
CA PHE A 175 33.15 -5.77 -6.12
C PHE A 175 34.52 -6.45 -5.93
N GLU A 176 35.38 -5.88 -5.11
CA GLU A 176 36.64 -6.52 -4.75
C GLU A 176 36.39 -7.59 -3.68
N TRP A 177 36.80 -8.83 -3.94
CA TRP A 177 36.62 -9.93 -3.00
C TRP A 177 37.30 -9.69 -1.65
N ARG A 178 38.46 -9.01 -1.62
CA ARG A 178 39.16 -8.66 -0.37
C ARG A 178 38.33 -7.82 0.58
N LEU A 179 37.24 -7.17 0.10
CA LEU A 179 36.35 -6.36 0.91
C LEU A 179 35.14 -7.17 1.41
N GLU A 180 34.97 -8.42 0.99
CA GLU A 180 33.86 -9.25 1.40
C GLU A 180 34.20 -10.04 2.68
N GLN A 181 33.18 -10.14 3.55
CA GLN A 181 33.24 -10.88 4.81
C GLN A 181 32.97 -12.36 4.58
N ASP A 182 33.51 -13.20 5.45
CA ASP A 182 33.10 -14.60 5.57
C ASP A 182 31.75 -14.67 6.28
N HIS A 183 30.67 -14.58 5.51
CA HIS A 183 29.31 -14.54 6.05
C HIS A 183 28.88 -15.89 6.59
N VAL A 184 28.20 -15.87 7.74
CA VAL A 184 27.51 -17.06 8.27
C VAL A 184 26.36 -17.42 7.31
N ILE A 185 26.28 -18.69 6.94
CA ILE A 185 25.21 -19.27 6.13
C ILE A 185 24.35 -20.27 6.90
N ARG A 186 24.89 -20.84 8.01
CA ARG A 186 24.16 -21.68 8.96
C ARG A 186 24.56 -21.29 10.39
N ARG A 187 23.58 -21.03 11.24
CA ARG A 187 23.81 -20.74 12.67
C ARG A 187 24.09 -21.99 13.48
N ALA A 188 24.55 -21.81 14.71
CA ALA A 188 24.83 -22.89 15.65
C ALA A 188 23.59 -23.66 16.11
N ASP A 189 22.41 -23.06 16.04
CA ASP A 189 21.12 -23.71 16.28
C ASP A 189 20.63 -24.55 15.08
N GLY A 190 21.34 -24.50 13.96
CA GLY A 190 21.02 -25.21 12.73
C GLY A 190 20.22 -24.41 11.72
N SER A 191 19.73 -23.21 12.05
CA SER A 191 18.98 -22.36 11.14
C SER A 191 19.85 -21.80 10.00
N TYR A 192 19.23 -21.59 8.83
CA TYR A 192 19.91 -21.09 7.63
C TYR A 192 19.64 -19.61 7.41
N LEU A 193 20.60 -18.93 6.80
CA LEU A 193 20.53 -17.49 6.60
C LEU A 193 20.22 -17.11 5.14
N TYR A 194 19.69 -15.92 4.98
CA TYR A 194 19.15 -15.34 3.74
C TYR A 194 20.01 -15.60 2.50
N HIS A 195 21.34 -15.36 2.57
CA HIS A 195 22.18 -15.47 1.36
C HIS A 195 22.17 -16.88 0.77
N LEU A 196 22.24 -17.90 1.62
CA LEU A 196 22.18 -19.29 1.18
C LEU A 196 20.76 -19.66 0.72
N ALA A 197 19.77 -19.42 1.58
CA ALA A 197 18.39 -19.82 1.30
C ALA A 197 17.88 -19.19 0.00
N SER A 198 18.07 -17.87 -0.17
CA SER A 198 17.64 -17.16 -1.38
C SER A 198 18.33 -17.68 -2.65
N THR A 199 19.63 -18.01 -2.60
CA THR A 199 20.37 -18.52 -3.77
C THR A 199 19.94 -19.94 -4.15
N VAL A 200 19.75 -20.81 -3.15
CA VAL A 200 19.29 -22.20 -3.40
C VAL A 200 17.88 -22.20 -3.95
N ASP A 201 17.00 -21.37 -3.39
CA ASP A 201 15.61 -21.30 -3.85
C ASP A 201 15.49 -20.69 -5.25
N ASP A 202 16.25 -19.61 -5.53
CA ASP A 202 16.26 -19.00 -6.87
C ASP A 202 16.71 -20.02 -7.94
N HIS A 203 17.66 -20.91 -7.61
CA HIS A 203 18.04 -22.02 -8.47
C HIS A 203 16.95 -23.08 -8.59
N ASP A 204 16.45 -23.61 -7.46
CA ASP A 204 15.45 -24.67 -7.42
C ASP A 204 14.14 -24.28 -8.12
N PHE A 205 13.77 -22.98 -8.06
CA PHE A 205 12.59 -22.42 -8.72
C PHE A 205 12.87 -22.00 -10.17
N GLU A 206 14.06 -22.27 -10.68
CA GLU A 206 14.48 -21.94 -12.04
C GLU A 206 14.32 -20.42 -12.34
N VAL A 207 14.57 -19.57 -11.36
CA VAL A 207 14.47 -18.11 -11.52
C VAL A 207 15.51 -17.63 -12.54
N THR A 208 15.04 -17.02 -13.61
CA THR A 208 15.89 -16.49 -14.67
C THR A 208 16.29 -15.04 -14.46
N HIS A 209 15.47 -14.26 -13.76
CA HIS A 209 15.69 -12.84 -13.51
C HIS A 209 15.43 -12.50 -12.04
N VAL A 210 16.44 -11.94 -11.38
CA VAL A 210 16.37 -11.45 -10.00
C VAL A 210 16.19 -9.93 -10.04
N ILE A 211 14.91 -9.50 -10.08
CA ILE A 211 14.53 -8.09 -10.05
C ILE A 211 14.22 -7.73 -8.59
N ARG A 212 15.01 -6.81 -7.99
CA ARG A 212 14.88 -6.48 -6.55
C ARG A 212 15.39 -5.07 -6.24
N ALA A 213 15.15 -4.57 -5.03
CA ALA A 213 15.59 -3.25 -4.62
C ALA A 213 17.13 -3.15 -4.52
N VAL A 214 17.67 -1.99 -4.85
CA VAL A 214 19.13 -1.70 -4.90
C VAL A 214 19.85 -1.89 -3.57
N GLU A 215 19.14 -1.89 -2.45
CA GLU A 215 19.69 -2.21 -1.13
C GLU A 215 20.25 -3.63 -1.03
N HIS A 216 19.82 -4.51 -1.93
CA HIS A 216 20.33 -5.87 -2.06
C HIS A 216 21.53 -5.99 -3.03
N LEU A 217 21.97 -4.90 -3.65
CA LEU A 217 23.08 -4.93 -4.60
C LEU A 217 24.37 -5.45 -3.93
N SER A 218 24.65 -5.00 -2.72
CA SER A 218 25.81 -5.47 -1.95
C SER A 218 25.73 -6.94 -1.49
N ASN A 219 24.56 -7.59 -1.61
CA ASN A 219 24.39 -9.02 -1.32
C ASN A 219 24.77 -9.90 -2.51
N THR A 220 24.74 -9.34 -3.72
CA THR A 220 24.92 -10.07 -4.98
C THR A 220 26.24 -10.82 -5.08
N PRO A 221 27.40 -10.27 -4.68
CA PRO A 221 28.68 -11.00 -4.75
C PRO A 221 28.66 -12.32 -3.96
N ARG A 222 28.04 -12.32 -2.78
CA ARG A 222 27.93 -13.51 -1.91
C ARG A 222 27.04 -14.57 -2.54
N GLN A 223 25.93 -14.14 -3.16
CA GLN A 223 24.99 -15.05 -3.83
C GLN A 223 25.61 -15.61 -5.12
N ILE A 224 26.35 -14.81 -5.88
CA ILE A 224 27.13 -15.30 -7.01
C ILE A 224 28.18 -16.31 -6.57
N PHE A 225 28.91 -16.05 -5.47
CA PHE A 225 29.89 -16.98 -4.92
C PHE A 225 29.25 -18.32 -4.51
N ILE A 226 28.09 -18.27 -3.84
CA ILE A 226 27.32 -19.48 -3.49
C ILE A 226 26.88 -20.24 -4.73
N ALA A 227 26.28 -19.55 -5.70
CA ALA A 227 25.77 -20.18 -6.92
C ALA A 227 26.90 -20.86 -7.72
N GLN A 228 27.99 -20.16 -7.95
CA GLN A 228 29.18 -20.72 -8.62
C GLN A 228 29.77 -21.88 -7.85
N GLY A 229 29.84 -21.75 -6.52
CA GLY A 229 30.31 -22.79 -5.62
C GLY A 229 29.45 -24.06 -5.65
N LEU A 230 28.17 -23.94 -5.95
CA LEU A 230 27.22 -25.04 -6.13
C LEU A 230 27.09 -25.51 -7.59
N SER A 231 27.75 -24.84 -8.53
CA SER A 231 27.63 -25.04 -9.98
C SER A 231 26.22 -24.76 -10.51
N TYR A 232 25.57 -23.74 -9.94
CA TYR A 232 24.27 -23.25 -10.39
C TYR A 232 24.45 -22.21 -11.51
N ASP A 233 23.54 -22.19 -12.47
CA ASP A 233 23.48 -21.11 -13.46
C ASP A 233 23.10 -19.79 -12.75
N LEU A 234 23.73 -18.69 -13.17
CA LEU A 234 23.44 -17.38 -12.62
C LEU A 234 22.20 -16.77 -13.28
N PRO A 235 21.25 -16.26 -12.52
CA PRO A 235 20.17 -15.46 -13.05
C PRO A 235 20.71 -14.11 -13.55
N ARG A 236 19.95 -13.42 -14.40
CA ARG A 236 20.19 -12.01 -14.73
C ARG A 236 19.71 -11.14 -13.57
N TYR A 237 20.50 -10.14 -13.20
CA TYR A 237 20.19 -9.24 -12.09
C TYR A 237 19.64 -7.90 -12.58
N ALA A 238 18.67 -7.33 -11.84
CA ALA A 238 18.16 -6.00 -12.04
C ALA A 238 17.91 -5.34 -10.68
N HIS A 239 18.71 -4.35 -10.29
CA HIS A 239 18.60 -3.67 -9.02
C HIS A 239 17.89 -2.31 -9.18
N LEU A 240 16.62 -2.31 -8.77
CA LEU A 240 15.71 -1.16 -8.85
C LEU A 240 16.07 -0.08 -7.82
N PRO A 241 15.98 1.21 -8.16
CA PRO A 241 16.07 2.26 -7.14
C PRO A 241 14.95 2.10 -6.10
N TYR A 242 15.19 2.52 -4.87
CA TYR A 242 14.13 2.56 -3.86
C TYR A 242 13.15 3.71 -4.11
N VAL A 243 11.97 3.64 -3.48
CA VAL A 243 11.04 4.77 -3.41
C VAL A 243 11.52 5.71 -2.31
N ALA A 244 11.74 6.98 -2.66
CA ALA A 244 12.22 8.00 -1.74
C ALA A 244 11.09 8.69 -0.97
N GLU A 245 11.42 9.28 0.17
CA GLU A 245 10.53 10.14 0.93
C GLU A 245 10.13 11.39 0.12
N PRO A 246 8.98 12.00 0.37
CA PRO A 246 8.59 13.26 -0.25
C PRO A 246 9.68 14.33 -0.09
N GLY A 247 10.09 14.94 -1.21
CA GLY A 247 11.08 16.01 -1.23
C GLY A 247 12.50 15.64 -0.75
N SER A 248 12.84 14.35 -0.72
CA SER A 248 14.11 13.85 -0.18
C SER A 248 14.63 12.68 -1.01
N SER A 249 15.94 12.43 -0.94
CA SER A 249 16.58 11.23 -1.48
C SER A 249 16.62 10.05 -0.50
N ASN A 250 16.06 10.20 0.72
CA ASN A 250 16.06 9.12 1.70
C ASN A 250 14.99 8.07 1.36
N LYS A 251 15.25 6.81 1.70
CA LYS A 251 14.27 5.72 1.51
C LYS A 251 13.00 5.96 2.33
N LEU A 252 11.84 5.80 1.67
CA LEU A 252 10.52 5.85 2.29
C LEU A 252 10.37 4.72 3.32
N SER A 253 9.83 5.04 4.51
CA SER A 253 9.74 4.11 5.64
C SER A 253 8.46 4.30 6.45
N LYS A 254 7.74 3.22 6.75
CA LYS A 254 6.52 3.24 7.57
C LYS A 254 6.73 3.83 8.97
N ARG A 255 7.94 3.71 9.53
CA ARG A 255 8.28 4.21 10.88
C ARG A 255 8.36 5.73 10.98
N LYS A 256 8.33 6.45 9.85
CA LYS A 256 8.50 7.91 9.79
C LYS A 256 7.20 8.67 9.55
N LEU A 257 6.04 8.06 9.76
CA LEU A 257 4.73 8.68 9.52
C LEU A 257 4.62 10.07 10.17
N THR A 258 4.98 10.21 11.45
CA THR A 258 4.95 11.49 12.17
C THR A 258 5.80 12.59 11.50
N LYS A 259 6.92 12.20 10.85
CA LYS A 259 7.72 13.13 10.05
C LYS A 259 6.97 13.54 8.78
N TYR A 260 6.35 12.58 8.10
CA TYR A 260 5.64 12.83 6.84
C TYR A 260 4.40 13.71 7.03
N LEU A 261 3.67 13.55 8.13
CA LEU A 261 2.52 14.39 8.47
C LEU A 261 2.86 15.88 8.70
N LYS A 262 4.14 16.26 8.72
CA LYS A 262 4.58 17.67 8.70
C LYS A 262 4.56 18.27 7.29
N HIS A 263 4.48 17.45 6.24
CA HIS A 263 4.32 17.90 4.85
C HIS A 263 2.84 18.04 4.54
N ASP A 264 2.41 19.21 4.08
CA ASP A 264 1.00 19.54 3.88
C ASP A 264 0.27 18.53 2.98
N ASP A 265 0.90 18.06 1.91
CA ASP A 265 0.28 17.14 0.96
C ASP A 265 0.09 15.75 1.55
N PHE A 266 1.06 15.28 2.34
CA PHE A 266 0.95 14.01 3.04
C PHE A 266 -0.11 14.08 4.16
N LYS A 267 -0.18 15.23 4.84
CA LYS A 267 -1.19 15.50 5.85
C LYS A 267 -2.60 15.54 5.23
N LYS A 268 -2.77 16.15 4.04
CA LYS A 268 -4.07 16.20 3.35
C LYS A 268 -4.61 14.82 3.02
N ILE A 269 -3.78 13.95 2.39
CA ILE A 269 -4.23 12.58 2.03
C ILE A 269 -4.54 11.76 3.29
N TYR A 270 -3.74 11.92 4.35
CA TYR A 270 -3.97 11.22 5.61
C TYR A 270 -5.24 11.70 6.32
N SER A 271 -5.45 13.04 6.44
CA SER A 271 -6.63 13.60 7.09
C SER A 271 -7.91 13.25 6.35
N HIS A 272 -7.91 13.35 5.00
CA HIS A 272 -9.05 12.94 4.19
C HIS A 272 -9.43 11.46 4.43
N ALA A 273 -8.43 10.58 4.45
CA ALA A 273 -8.65 9.17 4.73
C ALA A 273 -9.14 8.93 6.17
N ALA A 274 -8.58 9.68 7.14
CA ALA A 274 -8.96 9.58 8.54
C ALA A 274 -10.42 10.02 8.78
N ASP A 275 -10.89 11.06 8.09
CA ASP A 275 -12.27 11.51 8.16
C ASP A 275 -13.25 10.42 7.67
N ILE A 276 -12.92 9.74 6.56
CA ILE A 276 -13.71 8.60 6.06
C ILE A 276 -13.76 7.47 7.10
N MET A 277 -12.59 7.06 7.64
CA MET A 277 -12.52 5.99 8.64
C MET A 277 -13.29 6.35 9.93
N THR A 278 -13.19 7.60 10.37
CA THR A 278 -13.92 8.10 11.54
C THR A 278 -15.41 8.02 11.32
N THR A 279 -15.91 8.43 10.15
CA THR A 279 -17.33 8.34 9.79
C THR A 279 -17.80 6.87 9.77
N LEU A 280 -16.94 5.96 9.30
CA LEU A 280 -17.23 4.51 9.31
C LEU A 280 -17.13 3.86 10.71
N GLY A 281 -16.77 4.61 11.75
CA GLY A 281 -16.57 4.07 13.10
C GLY A 281 -15.37 3.13 13.22
N VAL A 282 -14.39 3.24 12.31
CA VAL A 282 -13.21 2.39 12.28
C VAL A 282 -12.05 3.03 13.04
N SER A 283 -11.51 2.31 14.02
CA SER A 283 -10.31 2.75 14.74
C SER A 283 -9.09 2.85 13.82
N ILE A 284 -8.31 3.90 13.99
CA ILE A 284 -7.11 4.20 13.22
C ILE A 284 -5.89 3.97 14.10
N GLU A 285 -5.09 2.95 13.75
CA GLU A 285 -3.81 2.67 14.38
C GLU A 285 -2.67 3.10 13.44
N PRO A 286 -1.73 3.97 13.87
CA PRO A 286 -0.66 4.49 13.02
C PRO A 286 0.22 3.42 12.36
N GLU A 287 0.35 2.23 12.97
CA GLU A 287 1.11 1.11 12.47
C GLU A 287 0.47 0.46 11.25
N SER A 288 -0.87 0.44 11.18
CA SER A 288 -1.66 -0.18 10.11
C SER A 288 -2.29 0.82 9.16
N PHE A 289 -2.59 2.04 9.63
CA PHE A 289 -3.20 3.09 8.81
C PHE A 289 -2.16 4.14 8.39
N ASN A 290 -1.47 3.86 7.28
CA ASN A 290 -0.31 4.65 6.87
C ASN A 290 -0.24 4.70 5.33
N PRO A 291 -0.15 5.89 4.70
CA PRO A 291 -0.08 6.04 3.24
C PRO A 291 1.12 5.36 2.55
N VAL A 292 2.05 4.79 3.30
CA VAL A 292 3.12 3.96 2.74
C VAL A 292 2.75 2.46 2.67
N LEU A 293 1.54 2.10 3.09
CA LEU A 293 1.01 0.74 3.07
C LEU A 293 -0.13 0.62 2.05
N VAL A 294 -0.25 -0.54 1.41
CA VAL A 294 -1.32 -0.83 0.44
C VAL A 294 -2.70 -0.84 1.10
N ASP A 295 -2.79 -1.42 2.30
CA ASP A 295 -4.02 -1.51 3.08
C ASP A 295 -4.69 -0.15 3.32
N PHE A 296 -3.89 0.91 3.48
CA PHE A 296 -4.40 2.28 3.59
C PHE A 296 -5.27 2.66 2.39
N TYR A 297 -4.79 2.42 1.18
CA TYR A 297 -5.50 2.78 -0.06
C TYR A 297 -6.74 1.92 -0.26
N GLN A 298 -6.64 0.63 -0.01
CA GLN A 298 -7.76 -0.30 -0.12
C GLN A 298 -8.91 0.08 0.83
N ARG A 299 -8.61 0.38 2.09
CA ARG A 299 -9.61 0.72 3.11
C ARG A 299 -10.34 2.04 2.82
N VAL A 300 -9.64 3.00 2.24
CA VAL A 300 -10.18 4.33 1.90
C VAL A 300 -11.00 4.30 0.61
N GLY A 301 -10.82 3.27 -0.22
CA GLY A 301 -11.54 3.09 -1.47
C GLY A 301 -10.84 3.63 -2.69
N TYR A 302 -9.50 3.63 -2.67
CA TYR A 302 -8.72 3.86 -3.88
C TYR A 302 -8.90 2.70 -4.86
N ARG A 303 -8.81 3.02 -6.15
CA ARG A 303 -8.83 2.01 -7.20
C ARG A 303 -7.48 1.32 -7.32
N PRO A 304 -7.44 -0.03 -7.38
CA PRO A 304 -6.18 -0.75 -7.57
C PRO A 304 -5.46 -0.39 -8.87
N GLU A 305 -6.21 -0.05 -9.93
CA GLU A 305 -5.66 0.40 -11.20
C GLU A 305 -4.90 1.73 -11.05
N ALA A 306 -5.45 2.67 -10.27
CA ALA A 306 -4.82 3.96 -10.01
C ALA A 306 -3.51 3.78 -9.23
N LEU A 307 -3.53 2.96 -8.18
CA LEU A 307 -2.34 2.67 -7.41
C LEU A 307 -1.28 1.93 -8.25
N ALA A 308 -1.66 0.93 -9.02
CA ALA A 308 -0.74 0.19 -9.89
C ALA A 308 -0.10 1.11 -10.94
N ASN A 309 -0.88 1.98 -11.58
CA ASN A 309 -0.39 2.93 -12.56
C ASN A 309 0.58 3.96 -11.92
N TYR A 310 0.23 4.49 -10.76
CA TYR A 310 1.12 5.38 -10.01
C TYR A 310 2.44 4.69 -9.63
N LEU A 311 2.38 3.45 -9.12
CA LEU A 311 3.57 2.67 -8.75
C LEU A 311 4.45 2.34 -9.95
N LEU A 312 3.87 2.11 -11.13
CA LEU A 312 4.62 1.93 -12.38
C LEU A 312 5.53 3.13 -12.64
N LEU A 313 4.99 4.35 -12.51
CA LEU A 313 5.72 5.59 -12.79
C LEU A 313 6.74 5.98 -11.71
N LEU A 314 6.78 5.26 -10.59
CA LEU A 314 7.84 5.45 -9.60
C LEU A 314 9.15 4.78 -10.06
N GLY A 315 9.78 5.37 -11.06
CA GLY A 315 11.06 4.99 -11.60
C GLY A 315 11.02 4.27 -12.95
N TRP A 316 9.87 4.22 -13.62
CA TRP A 316 9.72 3.78 -15.00
C TRP A 316 8.90 4.81 -15.79
N SER A 317 9.21 5.04 -17.04
CA SER A 317 8.42 5.88 -17.95
C SER A 317 8.49 5.34 -19.38
N LEU A 318 7.38 5.47 -20.11
CA LEU A 318 7.34 5.15 -21.54
C LEU A 318 8.02 6.28 -22.35
N ASP A 319 7.64 7.51 -22.03
CA ASP A 319 8.11 8.76 -22.62
C ASP A 319 7.86 9.91 -21.61
N ASP A 320 8.07 11.16 -22.04
CA ASP A 320 7.93 12.35 -21.19
C ASP A 320 6.47 12.84 -21.03
N ARG A 321 5.47 12.16 -21.63
CA ARG A 321 4.10 12.65 -21.73
C ARG A 321 3.05 11.65 -21.26
N THR A 322 3.28 10.36 -21.51
CA THR A 322 2.30 9.31 -21.23
C THR A 322 2.41 8.85 -19.78
N GLU A 323 1.37 9.11 -19.01
CA GLU A 323 1.32 8.77 -17.60
C GLU A 323 0.19 7.79 -17.24
N HIS A 324 -0.79 7.61 -18.11
CA HIS A 324 -1.95 6.76 -17.83
C HIS A 324 -1.93 5.53 -18.70
N PHE A 325 -1.95 4.38 -18.03
CA PHE A 325 -1.87 3.06 -18.66
C PHE A 325 -2.94 2.14 -18.08
N THR A 326 -3.66 1.47 -18.94
CA THR A 326 -4.43 0.28 -18.57
C THR A 326 -3.47 -0.85 -18.19
N ARG A 327 -3.97 -1.86 -17.50
CA ARG A 327 -3.16 -3.02 -17.12
C ARG A 327 -2.55 -3.73 -18.33
N ASP A 328 -3.31 -3.90 -19.40
CA ASP A 328 -2.84 -4.53 -20.64
C ASP A 328 -1.73 -3.71 -21.31
N GLU A 329 -1.87 -2.38 -21.29
CA GLU A 329 -0.81 -1.48 -21.78
C GLU A 329 0.44 -1.55 -20.91
N MET A 330 0.30 -1.61 -19.58
CA MET A 330 1.43 -1.81 -18.67
C MET A 330 2.19 -3.09 -19.02
N VAL A 331 1.48 -4.22 -19.17
CA VAL A 331 2.07 -5.52 -19.55
C VAL A 331 2.73 -5.43 -20.92
N LYS A 332 2.06 -4.83 -21.90
CA LYS A 332 2.57 -4.75 -23.27
C LYS A 332 3.81 -3.86 -23.42
N LEU A 333 3.92 -2.78 -22.64
CA LEU A 333 4.91 -1.72 -22.83
C LEU A 333 6.07 -1.80 -21.83
N PHE A 334 5.91 -2.53 -20.73
CA PHE A 334 6.91 -2.62 -19.68
C PHE A 334 8.20 -3.27 -20.17
N ASN A 335 9.34 -2.64 -19.86
CA ASN A 335 10.68 -3.21 -20.05
C ASN A 335 11.63 -2.67 -18.97
N LEU A 336 12.76 -3.35 -18.75
CA LEU A 336 13.73 -2.96 -17.73
C LEU A 336 14.66 -1.82 -18.18
N GLU A 337 14.85 -1.63 -19.48
CA GLU A 337 15.74 -0.63 -20.07
C GLU A 337 15.24 0.80 -19.80
N ARG A 338 13.94 0.97 -19.56
CA ARG A 338 13.32 2.25 -19.25
C ARG A 338 13.26 2.57 -17.76
N ILE A 339 13.86 1.74 -16.92
CA ILE A 339 13.93 2.00 -15.48
C ILE A 339 15.00 3.05 -15.21
N ASN A 340 14.59 4.14 -14.57
CA ASN A 340 15.50 5.18 -14.12
C ASN A 340 16.40 4.65 -12.98
N GLN A 341 17.68 4.98 -13.00
CA GLN A 341 18.63 4.58 -11.96
C GLN A 341 18.48 5.38 -10.66
N SER A 342 17.91 6.59 -10.73
CA SER A 342 17.70 7.46 -9.58
C SER A 342 16.45 7.07 -8.79
N PRO A 343 16.44 7.26 -7.45
CA PRO A 343 15.24 7.07 -6.64
C PRO A 343 14.10 8.00 -7.10
N ALA A 344 12.89 7.47 -7.19
CA ALA A 344 11.69 8.25 -7.44
C ALA A 344 11.06 8.65 -6.10
N SER A 345 10.76 9.95 -5.93
CA SER A 345 10.11 10.45 -4.72
C SER A 345 8.62 10.11 -4.71
N PHE A 346 8.12 9.66 -3.58
CA PHE A 346 6.69 9.48 -3.38
C PHE A 346 6.00 10.85 -3.34
N ASP A 347 4.99 11.02 -4.20
CA ASP A 347 4.20 12.25 -4.32
C ASP A 347 2.73 11.95 -4.01
N PRO A 348 2.22 12.37 -2.83
CA PRO A 348 0.83 12.16 -2.44
C PRO A 348 -0.18 12.88 -3.33
N GLN A 349 0.15 14.07 -3.84
CA GLN A 349 -0.75 14.81 -4.73
C GLN A 349 -0.91 14.09 -6.07
N LYS A 350 0.21 13.62 -6.63
CA LYS A 350 0.18 12.85 -7.87
C LYS A 350 -0.62 11.55 -7.68
N MET A 351 -0.46 10.85 -6.54
CA MET A 351 -1.26 9.66 -6.24
C MET A 351 -2.76 9.97 -6.22
N MET A 352 -3.16 11.07 -5.54
CA MET A 352 -4.56 11.49 -5.51
C MET A 352 -5.07 11.88 -6.90
N ALA A 353 -4.28 12.59 -7.72
CA ALA A 353 -4.66 12.97 -9.08
C ALA A 353 -4.89 11.73 -9.99
N PHE A 354 -4.11 10.66 -9.80
CA PHE A 354 -4.35 9.39 -10.49
C PHE A 354 -5.67 8.77 -10.08
N GLU A 355 -5.98 8.76 -8.79
CA GLU A 355 -7.23 8.22 -8.26
C GLU A 355 -8.43 9.03 -8.76
N GLU A 356 -8.40 10.37 -8.63
CA GLU A 356 -9.47 11.26 -9.12
C GLU A 356 -9.78 10.99 -10.59
N ARG A 357 -8.75 10.85 -11.43
CA ARG A 357 -8.93 10.56 -12.85
C ARG A 357 -9.58 9.19 -13.08
N TRP A 358 -9.15 8.15 -12.39
CA TRP A 358 -9.76 6.83 -12.50
C TRP A 358 -11.22 6.84 -12.05
N MET A 359 -11.53 7.51 -10.95
CA MET A 359 -12.90 7.69 -10.47
C MET A 359 -13.78 8.47 -11.47
N GLN A 360 -13.24 9.50 -12.13
CA GLN A 360 -13.99 10.29 -13.11
C GLN A 360 -14.43 9.47 -14.33
N VAL A 361 -13.53 8.65 -14.88
CA VAL A 361 -13.81 7.87 -16.10
C VAL A 361 -14.56 6.56 -15.83
N LEU A 362 -14.76 6.19 -14.57
CA LEU A 362 -15.45 4.97 -14.20
C LEU A 362 -16.93 5.01 -14.64
N PRO A 363 -17.46 4.00 -15.34
CA PRO A 363 -18.88 3.90 -15.67
C PRO A 363 -19.75 3.97 -14.41
N LEU A 364 -20.96 4.56 -14.53
CA LEU A 364 -21.84 4.78 -13.39
C LEU A 364 -22.15 3.48 -12.62
N ASP A 365 -22.37 2.38 -13.32
CA ASP A 365 -22.64 1.08 -12.67
C ASP A 365 -21.48 0.59 -11.82
N GLU A 366 -20.26 0.73 -12.32
CA GLU A 366 -19.06 0.39 -11.57
C GLU A 366 -18.82 1.36 -10.41
N LYS A 367 -19.08 2.66 -10.62
CA LYS A 367 -18.98 3.67 -9.58
C LYS A 367 -19.93 3.36 -8.40
N VAL A 368 -21.18 3.00 -8.72
CA VAL A 368 -22.18 2.54 -7.75
C VAL A 368 -21.70 1.29 -7.00
N ALA A 369 -21.16 0.31 -7.73
CA ALA A 369 -20.67 -0.94 -7.14
C ALA A 369 -19.52 -0.73 -6.14
N VAL A 370 -18.59 0.20 -6.41
CA VAL A 370 -17.44 0.45 -5.53
C VAL A 370 -17.79 1.32 -4.32
N VAL A 371 -18.80 2.20 -4.39
CA VAL A 371 -19.19 3.06 -3.27
C VAL A 371 -20.20 2.39 -2.33
N ALA A 372 -21.08 1.51 -2.83
CA ALA A 372 -22.12 0.84 -2.05
C ALA A 372 -21.63 0.19 -0.76
N PRO A 373 -20.49 -0.53 -0.72
CA PRO A 373 -19.99 -1.19 0.49
C PRO A 373 -19.80 -0.25 1.67
N TYR A 374 -19.44 1.01 1.45
CA TYR A 374 -19.23 2.00 2.52
C TYR A 374 -20.53 2.38 3.22
N LEU A 375 -21.60 2.55 2.46
CA LEU A 375 -22.93 2.83 3.02
C LEU A 375 -23.55 1.55 3.66
N THR A 376 -23.26 0.39 3.10
CA THR A 376 -23.65 -0.90 3.71
C THR A 376 -22.95 -1.10 5.06
N GLN A 377 -21.68 -0.73 5.17
CA GLN A 377 -20.93 -0.78 6.43
C GLN A 377 -21.53 0.14 7.51
N LEU A 378 -22.10 1.28 7.11
CA LEU A 378 -22.85 2.18 8.00
C LEU A 378 -24.26 1.66 8.35
N GLY A 379 -24.70 0.55 7.76
CA GLY A 379 -26.06 0.02 7.94
C GLY A 379 -27.13 0.82 7.21
N LEU A 380 -26.74 1.70 6.26
CA LEU A 380 -27.64 2.57 5.51
C LEU A 380 -28.17 1.94 4.23
N LEU A 381 -27.53 0.89 3.75
CA LEU A 381 -27.92 0.09 2.59
C LEU A 381 -27.87 -1.40 2.91
N SER A 382 -28.74 -2.14 2.24
CA SER A 382 -28.76 -3.60 2.31
C SER A 382 -27.50 -4.19 1.62
N PRO A 383 -26.97 -5.35 2.05
CA PRO A 383 -25.87 -6.04 1.37
C PRO A 383 -26.18 -6.38 -0.09
N VAL A 384 -27.45 -6.61 -0.41
CA VAL A 384 -27.98 -6.72 -1.76
C VAL A 384 -28.98 -5.59 -1.94
N LEU A 385 -28.63 -4.62 -2.78
CA LEU A 385 -29.45 -3.41 -2.97
C LEU A 385 -30.83 -3.76 -3.52
N SER A 386 -31.87 -3.23 -2.90
CA SER A 386 -33.20 -3.19 -3.48
C SER A 386 -33.21 -2.26 -4.71
N SER A 387 -34.27 -2.34 -5.52
CA SER A 387 -34.42 -1.45 -6.69
C SER A 387 -34.48 0.02 -6.26
N GLU A 388 -35.11 0.33 -5.14
CA GLU A 388 -35.23 1.68 -4.60
C GLU A 388 -33.88 2.22 -4.11
N GLU A 389 -33.15 1.43 -3.31
CA GLU A 389 -31.80 1.78 -2.83
C GLU A 389 -30.84 2.02 -4.01
N ASN A 390 -30.90 1.17 -5.04
CA ASN A 390 -30.05 1.32 -6.23
C ASN A 390 -30.39 2.63 -6.99
N VAL A 391 -31.67 2.94 -7.20
CA VAL A 391 -32.08 4.18 -7.84
C VAL A 391 -31.60 5.40 -7.04
N ARG A 392 -31.78 5.39 -5.72
CA ARG A 392 -31.35 6.46 -4.83
C ARG A 392 -29.82 6.62 -4.85
N LEU A 393 -29.07 5.53 -4.71
CA LEU A 393 -27.61 5.56 -4.72
C LEU A 393 -27.06 6.10 -6.05
N ARG A 394 -27.60 5.65 -7.17
CA ARG A 394 -27.23 6.17 -8.50
C ARG A 394 -27.44 7.68 -8.61
N ALA A 395 -28.57 8.17 -8.13
CA ALA A 395 -28.90 9.58 -8.17
C ALA A 395 -27.95 10.41 -7.29
N VAL A 396 -27.60 9.93 -6.09
CA VAL A 396 -26.62 10.57 -5.21
C VAL A 396 -25.22 10.57 -5.83
N VAL A 397 -24.77 9.44 -6.41
CA VAL A 397 -23.47 9.33 -7.10
C VAL A 397 -23.37 10.32 -8.26
N VAL A 398 -24.43 10.47 -9.07
CA VAL A 398 -24.48 11.44 -10.17
C VAL A 398 -24.42 12.87 -9.63
N ALA A 399 -25.18 13.20 -8.59
CA ALA A 399 -25.21 14.54 -8.00
C ALA A 399 -23.88 14.91 -7.29
N ALA A 400 -23.23 13.94 -6.67
CA ALA A 400 -21.91 14.12 -6.06
C ALA A 400 -20.82 14.39 -7.12
N GLY A 401 -20.90 13.70 -8.28
CA GLY A 401 -20.00 13.92 -9.42
C GLY A 401 -18.52 13.82 -9.03
N ASP A 402 -17.72 14.78 -9.45
CA ASP A 402 -16.26 14.85 -9.21
C ASP A 402 -15.87 15.06 -7.74
N ARG A 403 -16.83 15.23 -6.84
CA ARG A 403 -16.56 15.28 -5.40
C ARG A 403 -16.27 13.90 -4.80
N LEU A 404 -16.66 12.84 -5.50
CA LEU A 404 -16.24 11.47 -5.18
C LEU A 404 -14.86 11.22 -5.75
N LYS A 405 -13.83 11.55 -4.99
CA LYS A 405 -12.43 11.38 -5.37
C LYS A 405 -11.96 9.96 -5.13
N VAL A 406 -12.43 9.34 -4.05
CA VAL A 406 -12.27 7.93 -3.70
C VAL A 406 -13.65 7.33 -3.41
N ALA A 407 -13.76 6.01 -3.46
CA ALA A 407 -15.06 5.36 -3.23
C ALA A 407 -15.62 5.65 -1.83
N GLY A 408 -14.73 5.76 -0.81
CA GLY A 408 -15.12 6.08 0.56
C GLY A 408 -15.75 7.46 0.74
N ASP A 409 -15.57 8.40 -0.20
CA ASP A 409 -16.16 9.74 -0.10
C ASP A 409 -17.69 9.74 -0.07
N ILE A 410 -18.33 8.63 -0.46
CA ILE A 410 -19.78 8.48 -0.42
C ILE A 410 -20.34 8.64 1.01
N VAL A 411 -19.53 8.34 2.05
CA VAL A 411 -19.97 8.50 3.45
C VAL A 411 -20.29 9.97 3.80
N ASN A 412 -19.74 10.92 3.03
CA ASN A 412 -20.04 12.35 3.20
C ASN A 412 -21.47 12.71 2.78
N TYR A 413 -22.19 11.78 2.17
CA TYR A 413 -23.55 11.90 1.67
C TYR A 413 -24.51 10.91 2.36
N SER A 414 -24.17 10.43 3.55
CA SER A 414 -24.96 9.48 4.34
C SER A 414 -26.37 9.99 4.62
N GLU A 415 -26.53 11.31 4.78
CA GLU A 415 -27.81 11.98 5.05
C GLU A 415 -28.92 11.70 4.02
N PHE A 416 -28.56 11.27 2.81
CA PHE A 416 -29.53 10.89 1.78
C PHE A 416 -30.09 9.47 1.97
N PHE A 417 -29.58 8.72 2.94
CA PHE A 417 -29.96 7.33 3.23
C PHE A 417 -30.42 7.15 4.69
N GLU A 418 -30.22 8.17 5.53
CA GLU A 418 -30.63 8.16 6.94
C GLU A 418 -32.11 8.44 7.11
N ASP A 419 -32.68 7.95 8.21
CA ASP A 419 -34.07 8.27 8.60
C ASP A 419 -34.21 9.75 8.92
N ASP A 420 -35.28 10.37 8.42
CA ASP A 420 -35.55 11.81 8.57
C ASP A 420 -35.68 12.25 10.03
N SER A 421 -36.01 11.33 10.92
CA SER A 421 -36.13 11.59 12.36
C SER A 421 -34.81 11.47 13.11
N ALA A 422 -33.79 10.82 12.52
CA ALA A 422 -32.58 10.40 13.21
C ALA A 422 -31.27 11.00 12.69
N PHE A 423 -31.27 11.60 11.48
CA PHE A 423 -30.01 12.14 10.92
C PHE A 423 -29.41 13.25 11.80
N THR A 424 -28.08 13.36 11.77
CA THR A 424 -27.34 14.25 12.68
C THR A 424 -27.04 15.61 12.05
N TYR A 425 -26.92 16.63 12.91
CA TYR A 425 -26.52 17.98 12.50
C TYR A 425 -25.08 18.28 12.88
N ASP A 426 -24.34 18.96 11.99
CA ASP A 426 -23.11 19.66 12.36
C ASP A 426 -23.46 20.79 13.35
N LEU A 427 -23.04 20.66 14.59
CA LEU A 427 -23.41 21.57 15.70
C LEU A 427 -23.02 23.02 15.40
N LYS A 428 -21.86 23.25 14.76
CA LYS A 428 -21.39 24.59 14.40
C LYS A 428 -22.23 25.19 13.29
N ALA A 429 -22.55 24.39 12.26
CA ALA A 429 -23.42 24.82 11.18
C ALA A 429 -24.84 25.10 11.68
N PHE A 430 -25.38 24.21 12.51
CA PHE A 430 -26.69 24.36 13.12
C PHE A 430 -26.80 25.66 13.94
N SER A 431 -25.93 25.86 14.89
CA SER A 431 -25.94 27.08 15.73
C SER A 431 -25.78 28.35 14.88
N LYS A 432 -24.83 28.36 13.96
CA LYS A 432 -24.56 29.54 13.12
C LYS A 432 -25.70 29.89 12.15
N ARG A 433 -26.46 28.88 11.66
CA ARG A 433 -27.41 29.06 10.55
C ARG A 433 -28.88 28.97 10.95
N LEU A 434 -29.20 28.25 12.01
CA LEU A 434 -30.58 28.03 12.44
C LEU A 434 -30.92 28.77 13.73
N GLN A 435 -29.96 28.99 14.63
CA GLN A 435 -30.17 29.75 15.88
C GLN A 435 -29.87 31.25 15.75
N GLY A 436 -29.57 31.75 14.53
CA GLY A 436 -29.39 33.17 14.28
C GLY A 436 -30.73 33.92 14.28
N GLU A 437 -30.67 35.24 14.61
CA GLU A 437 -31.85 36.11 14.69
C GLU A 437 -32.68 36.08 13.38
N GLY A 438 -33.99 35.82 13.53
CA GLY A 438 -34.94 35.71 12.43
C GLY A 438 -34.75 34.51 11.50
N SER A 439 -33.82 33.58 11.79
CA SER A 439 -33.58 32.41 10.93
C SER A 439 -34.73 31.42 10.97
N ALA A 440 -35.26 31.16 12.16
CA ALA A 440 -36.40 30.24 12.35
C ALA A 440 -37.69 30.75 11.66
N GLU A 441 -37.96 32.04 11.79
CA GLU A 441 -39.14 32.63 11.14
C GLU A 441 -39.06 32.57 9.61
N ARG A 442 -37.89 32.91 9.06
CA ARG A 442 -37.65 32.82 7.59
C ARG A 442 -37.74 31.37 7.11
N LEU A 443 -37.20 30.42 7.86
CA LEU A 443 -37.24 29.00 7.51
C LEU A 443 -38.67 28.45 7.55
N LEU A 444 -39.45 28.82 8.57
CA LEU A 444 -40.88 28.44 8.69
C LEU A 444 -41.73 29.05 7.53
N ALA A 445 -41.46 30.29 7.16
CA ALA A 445 -42.14 30.93 6.05
C ALA A 445 -41.78 30.25 4.71
N PHE A 446 -40.50 29.90 4.50
CA PHE A 446 -40.08 29.19 3.28
C PHE A 446 -40.61 27.75 3.25
N ARG A 447 -40.72 27.07 4.38
CA ARG A 447 -41.35 25.74 4.48
C ARG A 447 -42.77 25.74 3.89
N LYS A 448 -43.58 26.79 4.16
CA LYS A 448 -44.92 26.93 3.59
C LYS A 448 -44.87 27.16 2.08
N ALA A 449 -43.90 27.92 1.59
CA ALA A 449 -43.69 28.11 0.17
C ALA A 449 -43.33 26.80 -0.54
N LEU A 450 -42.45 25.98 0.06
CA LEU A 450 -42.06 24.66 -0.45
C LEU A 450 -43.26 23.70 -0.52
N GLU A 451 -44.12 23.69 0.50
CA GLU A 451 -45.31 22.84 0.56
C GLU A 451 -46.28 23.16 -0.60
N ALA A 452 -46.37 24.42 -1.01
CA ALA A 452 -47.24 24.90 -2.05
C ALA A 452 -46.75 24.67 -3.50
N LEU A 453 -45.49 24.22 -3.67
CA LEU A 453 -44.95 23.95 -5.03
C LEU A 453 -45.75 22.84 -5.72
N VAL A 454 -46.09 23.03 -7.00
CA VAL A 454 -46.82 22.02 -7.79
C VAL A 454 -45.93 20.81 -8.11
N LYS A 455 -44.70 21.08 -8.52
CA LYS A 455 -43.66 20.07 -8.75
C LYS A 455 -42.55 20.21 -7.70
N PHE A 456 -41.79 19.14 -7.50
CA PHE A 456 -40.68 19.13 -6.55
C PHE A 456 -39.43 18.59 -7.24
N ASP A 457 -38.93 19.35 -8.24
CA ASP A 457 -37.67 19.14 -8.93
C ASP A 457 -36.73 20.31 -8.66
N ALA A 458 -35.43 20.14 -8.97
CA ALA A 458 -34.40 21.12 -8.64
C ALA A 458 -34.71 22.52 -9.20
N GLU A 459 -35.17 22.61 -10.43
CA GLU A 459 -35.51 23.87 -11.10
C GLU A 459 -36.70 24.58 -10.42
N THR A 460 -37.78 23.85 -10.12
CA THR A 460 -38.97 24.40 -9.46
C THR A 460 -38.64 24.85 -8.02
N ILE A 461 -37.79 24.10 -7.29
CA ILE A 461 -37.38 24.49 -5.94
C ILE A 461 -36.50 25.74 -5.96
N GLU A 462 -35.61 25.85 -6.95
CA GLU A 462 -34.74 27.03 -7.12
C GLU A 462 -35.56 28.28 -7.43
N VAL A 463 -36.47 28.20 -8.40
CA VAL A 463 -37.39 29.29 -8.72
C VAL A 463 -38.22 29.67 -7.49
N GLY A 464 -38.78 28.69 -6.79
CA GLY A 464 -39.56 28.93 -5.57
C GLY A 464 -38.76 29.64 -4.45
N LEU A 465 -37.46 29.33 -4.29
CA LEU A 465 -36.62 30.07 -3.37
C LEU A 465 -36.36 31.51 -3.83
N HIS A 466 -36.11 31.73 -5.10
CA HIS A 466 -35.90 33.06 -5.66
C HIS A 466 -37.16 33.94 -5.55
N ASP A 467 -38.33 33.41 -5.84
CA ASP A 467 -39.60 34.09 -5.68
C ASP A 467 -39.90 34.44 -4.21
N PHE A 468 -39.59 33.48 -3.30
CA PHE A 468 -39.70 33.72 -1.85
C PHE A 468 -38.81 34.86 -1.40
N VAL A 469 -37.54 34.88 -1.81
CA VAL A 469 -36.54 35.92 -1.49
C VAL A 469 -37.00 37.28 -2.01
N ALA A 470 -37.51 37.36 -3.26
CA ALA A 470 -37.99 38.57 -3.87
C ALA A 470 -39.26 39.12 -3.16
N THR A 471 -40.21 38.20 -2.84
CA THR A 471 -41.48 38.59 -2.18
C THR A 471 -41.28 39.11 -0.75
N ASN A 472 -40.27 38.61 -0.05
CA ASN A 472 -39.99 38.99 1.33
C ASN A 472 -38.89 40.07 1.46
N ASP A 473 -38.39 40.61 0.36
CA ASP A 473 -37.32 41.62 0.29
C ASP A 473 -36.07 41.25 1.15
N ILE A 474 -35.63 39.99 1.02
CA ILE A 474 -34.46 39.48 1.71
C ILE A 474 -33.37 39.05 0.76
N LYS A 475 -32.11 38.99 1.23
CA LYS A 475 -31.02 38.45 0.42
C LYS A 475 -31.04 36.92 0.49
N ILE A 476 -30.75 36.26 -0.64
CA ILE A 476 -30.68 34.79 -0.73
C ILE A 476 -29.80 34.15 0.33
N GLY A 477 -28.65 34.78 0.67
CA GLY A 477 -27.75 34.32 1.73
C GLY A 477 -28.36 34.29 3.14
N ALA A 478 -29.48 34.99 3.36
CA ALA A 478 -30.19 35.00 4.66
C ALA A 478 -31.03 33.74 4.89
N ILE A 479 -31.26 32.92 3.86
CA ILE A 479 -32.14 31.73 3.93
C ILE A 479 -31.45 30.44 3.40
N ILE A 480 -30.73 30.51 2.27
CA ILE A 480 -30.22 29.33 1.55
C ILE A 480 -29.33 28.42 2.43
N HIS A 481 -28.52 29.01 3.31
CA HIS A 481 -27.67 28.24 4.23
C HIS A 481 -28.46 27.59 5.37
N ALA A 482 -29.53 28.26 5.85
CA ALA A 482 -30.42 27.69 6.85
C ALA A 482 -31.20 26.49 6.28
N VAL A 483 -31.72 26.63 5.05
CA VAL A 483 -32.37 25.53 4.33
C VAL A 483 -31.41 24.34 4.17
N ARG A 484 -30.18 24.58 3.69
CA ARG A 484 -29.19 23.50 3.53
C ARG A 484 -28.97 22.74 4.83
N VAL A 485 -28.68 23.44 5.93
CA VAL A 485 -28.43 22.80 7.21
C VAL A 485 -29.69 22.08 7.71
N ALA A 486 -30.87 22.66 7.53
CA ALA A 486 -32.13 22.03 7.96
C ALA A 486 -32.37 20.70 7.24
N VAL A 487 -32.12 20.60 5.93
CA VAL A 487 -32.44 19.40 5.13
C VAL A 487 -31.30 18.39 5.05
N THR A 488 -30.02 18.81 5.21
CA THR A 488 -28.86 17.92 5.09
C THR A 488 -28.04 17.76 6.37
N GLY A 489 -28.29 18.54 7.41
CA GLY A 489 -27.50 18.58 8.62
C GLY A 489 -26.13 19.27 8.46
N LYS A 490 -25.73 19.65 7.25
CA LYS A 490 -24.36 20.08 6.90
C LYS A 490 -24.34 21.46 6.24
N ALA A 491 -23.20 22.17 6.40
CA ALA A 491 -23.00 23.49 5.76
C ALA A 491 -22.59 23.36 4.28
N VAL A 492 -22.06 22.23 3.87
CA VAL A 492 -21.49 21.96 2.54
C VAL A 492 -22.02 20.65 1.98
N GLY A 493 -22.01 20.51 0.65
CA GLY A 493 -22.49 19.34 -0.08
C GLY A 493 -22.54 19.66 -1.57
N PHE A 494 -23.19 18.82 -2.37
CA PHE A 494 -23.50 19.15 -3.76
C PHE A 494 -24.64 20.18 -3.85
N GLY A 495 -25.20 20.44 -5.05
CA GLY A 495 -26.25 21.45 -5.24
C GLY A 495 -27.41 21.30 -4.25
N LEU A 496 -27.82 22.43 -3.63
CA LEU A 496 -28.91 22.38 -2.64
C LEU A 496 -30.21 21.88 -3.24
N PHE A 497 -30.55 22.41 -4.42
CA PHE A 497 -31.82 22.11 -5.04
C PHE A 497 -31.90 20.68 -5.58
N GLU A 498 -30.78 20.17 -6.12
CA GLU A 498 -30.62 18.77 -6.48
C GLU A 498 -30.75 17.86 -5.25
N GLY A 499 -30.14 18.24 -4.13
CA GLY A 499 -30.24 17.51 -2.87
C GLY A 499 -31.67 17.46 -2.35
N MET A 500 -32.38 18.59 -2.37
CA MET A 500 -33.78 18.63 -1.96
C MET A 500 -34.70 17.81 -2.89
N ALA A 501 -34.45 17.86 -4.18
CA ALA A 501 -35.20 17.05 -5.17
C ALA A 501 -34.97 15.55 -4.94
N LEU A 502 -33.73 15.13 -4.59
CA LEU A 502 -33.38 13.74 -4.25
C LEU A 502 -34.06 13.26 -2.95
N LEU A 503 -34.11 14.10 -1.92
CA LEU A 503 -34.80 13.80 -0.67
C LEU A 503 -36.31 13.68 -0.88
N GLY A 504 -36.85 14.47 -1.77
CA GLY A 504 -38.30 14.59 -1.97
C GLY A 504 -38.94 15.59 -1.02
N ARG A 505 -40.21 15.95 -1.34
CA ARG A 505 -40.97 16.97 -0.61
C ARG A 505 -41.16 16.61 0.85
N ASP A 506 -41.71 15.43 1.11
CA ASP A 506 -42.11 15.03 2.46
C ASP A 506 -40.92 14.97 3.42
N ALA A 507 -39.79 14.41 2.97
CA ALA A 507 -38.54 14.40 3.73
C ALA A 507 -38.01 15.82 4.00
N CYS A 508 -37.99 16.70 2.98
CA CYS A 508 -37.55 18.07 3.17
C CYS A 508 -38.42 18.83 4.19
N LEU A 509 -39.74 18.69 4.13
CA LEU A 509 -40.65 19.32 5.08
C LEU A 509 -40.47 18.75 6.50
N ALA A 510 -40.39 17.44 6.65
CA ALA A 510 -40.16 16.77 7.94
C ALA A 510 -38.82 17.22 8.59
N ARG A 511 -37.76 17.28 7.80
CA ARG A 511 -36.43 17.73 8.28
C ARG A 511 -36.40 19.20 8.66
N ILE A 512 -37.11 20.06 7.91
CA ILE A 512 -37.26 21.48 8.27
C ILE A 512 -38.06 21.61 9.57
N ASP A 513 -39.18 20.88 9.74
CA ASP A 513 -39.97 20.89 10.97
C ASP A 513 -39.16 20.43 12.19
N ARG A 514 -38.34 19.38 12.03
CA ARG A 514 -37.43 18.93 13.06
C ARG A 514 -36.37 19.98 13.40
N ALA A 515 -35.76 20.60 12.38
CA ALA A 515 -34.77 21.66 12.57
C ALA A 515 -35.34 22.84 13.35
N LEU A 516 -36.60 23.25 13.02
CA LEU A 516 -37.31 24.32 13.74
C LEU A 516 -37.61 23.95 15.18
N ALA A 517 -38.03 22.71 15.43
CA ALA A 517 -38.29 22.22 16.79
C ALA A 517 -37.01 22.23 17.67
N LEU A 518 -35.88 21.77 17.12
CA LEU A 518 -34.60 21.78 17.82
C LEU A 518 -34.02 23.20 18.00
N ALA A 519 -34.23 24.10 17.03
CA ALA A 519 -33.76 25.49 17.14
C ALA A 519 -34.49 26.31 18.19
N ASN A 520 -35.75 25.94 18.49
CA ASN A 520 -36.59 26.61 19.50
C ASN A 520 -36.42 26.03 20.92
N ASN A 521 -35.87 24.82 21.05
CA ASN A 521 -35.50 24.24 22.33
C ASN A 521 -34.03 24.62 22.61
N GLU A 522 -33.73 25.05 23.85
CA GLU A 522 -32.35 25.28 24.29
C GLU A 522 -31.52 23.97 24.34
N ASP A 523 -32.14 22.83 24.08
CA ASP A 523 -31.49 21.53 23.95
C ASP A 523 -30.70 21.45 22.61
N THR A 524 -29.41 21.28 22.73
CA THR A 524 -28.49 21.07 21.58
C THR A 524 -28.86 19.77 20.86
N PRO A 525 -28.97 19.73 19.53
CA PRO A 525 -29.30 18.52 18.76
C PRO A 525 -28.24 17.42 18.87
#